data_98a040576c9adb7bdb6eb33bd4020b76
#
_entry.id   98a040576c9adb7bdb6eb33bd4020b76
#
_cell.length_a   1.000
_cell.length_b   1.000
_cell.length_c   1.000
_cell.angle_alpha   90.00
_cell.angle_beta   90.00
_cell.angle_gamma   90.00
#
_symmetry.space_group_name_H-M   'P 1'
#
loop_
_entity.id
_entity.type
_entity.pdbx_description
1 polymer ?
#
loop_
_entity_poly.entity_id
_entity_poly.type
_entity_poly.pdbx_seq_one_letter_code
_entity_poly.pdbx_strand_id
1 'polypeptide(L)'
;MLDKIKQMMSKGTSSNTFSYSQLSSFKNCPQQYKIIYLDGVRKSSESIEAFMGKRVHEVLEWLYSEENRVKPYITFDGLCQTFDNLWVEHWHKEIHIADTRKNSDFYYSIGKRCLSNYYSRYGPTFDQRVEDTEVDLKFTIGEHNFRGIIDRLDQPEPGKWIVHDYKTSKRPKTERQAMNDIQLALYQIAVEQNFGQVDEISLTWHFLRIGSEVTVLHTRDELEKLRKKLIKSADKINNCLGNEINFLPKESILCHWCYLWEECTAKVGPNPVKRAD
;
A
#
# COMPACT_ATOMS: atom_id res chain seq x y z
N MET A 1 -22.00 -37.76 4.04
CA MET A 1 -21.57 -36.62 4.89
C MET A 1 -20.06 -36.63 5.11
N LEU A 2 -19.45 -37.76 5.41
CA LEU A 2 -17.97 -37.92 5.55
C LEU A 2 -17.18 -37.64 4.26
N ASP A 3 -17.73 -37.94 3.08
CA ASP A 3 -17.05 -37.69 1.81
C ASP A 3 -17.01 -36.21 1.42
N LYS A 4 -18.00 -35.41 1.82
CA LYS A 4 -17.97 -33.95 1.65
C LYS A 4 -16.91 -33.29 2.56
N ILE A 5 -16.71 -33.83 3.76
CA ILE A 5 -15.68 -33.34 4.69
C ILE A 5 -14.28 -33.72 4.18
N LYS A 6 -14.09 -34.92 3.62
CA LYS A 6 -12.84 -35.31 2.97
C LYS A 6 -12.54 -34.50 1.72
N GLN A 7 -13.57 -34.14 0.91
CA GLN A 7 -13.40 -33.31 -0.26
C GLN A 7 -13.11 -31.82 0.07
N MET A 8 -13.54 -31.35 1.25
CA MET A 8 -13.13 -30.03 1.78
C MET A 8 -11.72 -30.04 2.35
N MET A 9 -11.25 -31.18 2.88
CA MET A 9 -9.88 -31.34 3.38
C MET A 9 -8.85 -31.65 2.28
N SER A 10 -9.27 -32.06 1.08
CA SER A 10 -8.43 -32.30 -0.09
C SER A 10 -8.29 -31.10 -1.06
N LYS A 11 -9.00 -30.00 -0.82
CA LYS A 11 -8.62 -28.73 -1.43
C LYS A 11 -7.32 -28.33 -0.75
N GLY A 12 -6.23 -28.69 -1.41
CA GLY A 12 -4.87 -28.49 -0.99
C GLY A 12 -4.71 -27.11 -0.36
N THR A 13 -3.90 -27.03 0.67
CA THR A 13 -3.39 -25.82 1.26
C THR A 13 -2.87 -24.91 0.16
N SER A 14 -3.77 -24.12 -0.43
CA SER A 14 -3.39 -22.94 -1.18
C SER A 14 -2.62 -22.11 -0.15
N SER A 15 -1.29 -22.16 -0.19
CA SER A 15 -0.47 -21.44 0.76
C SER A 15 -0.87 -19.97 0.63
N ASN A 16 -1.50 -19.43 1.69
CA ASN A 16 -1.92 -18.05 1.69
C ASN A 16 -0.73 -17.16 1.38
N THR A 17 -0.85 -16.37 0.33
CA THR A 17 0.17 -15.37 0.01
C THR A 17 -0.19 -14.09 0.76
N PHE A 18 0.69 -13.69 1.67
CA PHE A 18 0.51 -12.50 2.49
C PHE A 18 1.05 -11.24 1.80
N SER A 19 0.39 -10.12 2.03
CA SER A 19 0.89 -8.79 1.66
C SER A 19 0.90 -7.86 2.87
N TYR A 20 1.62 -6.76 2.79
CA TYR A 20 1.60 -5.75 3.85
C TYR A 20 0.17 -5.26 4.14
N SER A 21 -0.65 -5.02 3.11
CA SER A 21 -2.04 -4.60 3.28
C SER A 21 -2.88 -5.63 4.04
N GLN A 22 -2.68 -6.93 3.78
CA GLN A 22 -3.33 -8.01 4.52
C GLN A 22 -2.92 -8.03 5.98
N LEU A 23 -1.60 -7.97 6.27
CA LEU A 23 -1.09 -7.93 7.64
C LEU A 23 -1.60 -6.70 8.41
N SER A 24 -1.63 -5.55 7.74
CA SER A 24 -2.12 -4.29 8.30
C SER A 24 -3.63 -4.34 8.58
N SER A 25 -4.42 -4.87 7.63
CA SER A 25 -5.86 -5.06 7.79
C SER A 25 -6.18 -5.92 9.00
N PHE A 26 -5.52 -7.09 9.13
CA PHE A 26 -5.70 -7.98 10.27
C PHE A 26 -5.30 -7.33 11.60
N LYS A 27 -4.18 -6.61 11.63
CA LYS A 27 -3.72 -5.88 12.83
C LYS A 27 -4.71 -4.81 13.27
N ASN A 28 -5.31 -4.10 12.30
CA ASN A 28 -6.28 -3.04 12.55
C ASN A 28 -7.62 -3.63 13.02
N CYS A 29 -8.16 -4.61 12.31
CA CYS A 29 -9.40 -5.30 12.63
C CYS A 29 -9.42 -6.70 11.99
N PRO A 30 -9.32 -7.80 12.78
CA PRO A 30 -9.39 -9.14 12.23
C PRO A 30 -10.67 -9.40 11.44
N GLN A 31 -11.82 -8.87 11.85
CA GLN A 31 -13.06 -9.01 11.08
C GLN A 31 -12.99 -8.32 9.72
N GLN A 32 -12.36 -7.15 9.62
CA GLN A 32 -12.13 -6.49 8.34
C GLN A 32 -11.30 -7.37 7.40
N TYR A 33 -10.25 -8.00 7.93
CA TYR A 33 -9.45 -8.97 7.17
C TYR A 33 -10.32 -10.12 6.65
N LYS A 34 -11.13 -10.73 7.53
CA LYS A 34 -12.04 -11.83 7.15
C LYS A 34 -12.97 -11.41 6.02
N ILE A 35 -13.71 -10.34 6.19
CA ILE A 35 -14.68 -9.85 5.21
C ILE A 35 -14.02 -9.61 3.84
N ILE A 36 -12.85 -8.96 3.81
CA ILE A 36 -12.18 -8.62 2.55
C ILE A 36 -11.50 -9.82 1.89
N TYR A 37 -10.74 -10.60 2.67
CA TYR A 37 -9.80 -11.57 2.11
C TYR A 37 -10.28 -13.02 2.17
N LEU A 38 -11.17 -13.36 3.10
CA LEU A 38 -11.74 -14.72 3.23
C LEU A 38 -13.12 -14.80 2.61
N ASP A 39 -14.01 -13.88 2.97
CA ASP A 39 -15.38 -13.84 2.44
C ASP A 39 -15.43 -13.21 1.03
N GLY A 40 -14.33 -12.57 0.60
CA GLY A 40 -14.19 -12.03 -0.74
C GLY A 40 -15.06 -10.81 -1.04
N VAL A 41 -15.57 -10.13 0.00
CA VAL A 41 -16.42 -8.95 -0.19
C VAL A 41 -15.61 -7.83 -0.84
N ARG A 42 -16.07 -7.38 -1.99
CA ARG A 42 -15.50 -6.25 -2.72
C ARG A 42 -16.58 -5.17 -2.86
N LYS A 43 -16.27 -3.99 -2.38
CA LYS A 43 -17.12 -2.81 -2.56
C LYS A 43 -16.43 -1.83 -3.48
N SER A 44 -17.20 -1.17 -4.33
CA SER A 44 -16.74 -0.03 -5.13
C SER A 44 -16.51 1.21 -4.27
N SER A 45 -17.08 1.23 -3.05
CA SER A 45 -16.94 2.35 -2.12
C SER A 45 -15.50 2.50 -1.63
N GLU A 46 -14.98 3.70 -1.73
CA GLU A 46 -13.66 4.07 -1.22
C GLU A 46 -13.65 5.48 -0.61
N SER A 47 -12.69 5.76 0.28
CA SER A 47 -12.53 7.11 0.80
C SER A 47 -11.87 8.01 -0.24
N ILE A 48 -12.22 9.30 -0.21
CA ILE A 48 -11.60 10.31 -1.10
C ILE A 48 -10.09 10.38 -0.91
N GLU A 49 -9.57 10.10 0.30
CA GLU A 49 -8.14 10.03 0.56
C GLU A 49 -7.48 8.86 -0.20
N ALA A 50 -8.12 7.71 -0.24
CA ALA A 50 -7.64 6.55 -0.99
C ALA A 50 -7.74 6.79 -2.50
N PHE A 51 -8.85 7.33 -2.97
CA PHE A 51 -9.05 7.73 -4.36
C PHE A 51 -7.96 8.70 -4.83
N MET A 52 -7.77 9.81 -4.11
CA MET A 52 -6.71 10.80 -4.42
C MET A 52 -5.32 10.16 -4.40
N GLY A 53 -5.04 9.32 -3.40
CA GLY A 53 -3.74 8.64 -3.29
C GLY A 53 -3.44 7.79 -4.51
N LYS A 54 -4.40 6.99 -4.97
CA LYS A 54 -4.26 6.18 -6.19
C LYS A 54 -3.95 7.03 -7.42
N ARG A 55 -4.68 8.13 -7.61
CA ARG A 55 -4.45 9.05 -8.76
C ARG A 55 -3.04 9.65 -8.72
N VAL A 56 -2.53 10.00 -7.54
CA VAL A 56 -1.16 10.50 -7.40
C VAL A 56 -0.13 9.41 -7.75
N HIS A 57 -0.32 8.17 -7.29
CA HIS A 57 0.57 7.05 -7.63
C HIS A 57 0.56 6.77 -9.14
N GLU A 58 -0.60 6.74 -9.78
CA GLU A 58 -0.73 6.53 -11.24
C GLU A 58 -0.03 7.63 -12.06
N VAL A 59 -0.06 8.88 -11.59
CA VAL A 59 0.71 9.95 -12.25
C VAL A 59 2.20 9.73 -12.11
N LEU A 60 2.67 9.27 -10.94
CA LEU A 60 4.09 8.99 -10.73
C LEU A 60 4.55 7.74 -11.48
N GLU A 61 3.70 6.72 -11.61
CA GLU A 61 3.92 5.58 -12.50
C GLU A 61 4.02 6.03 -13.96
N TRP A 62 3.05 6.82 -14.44
CA TRP A 62 3.09 7.42 -15.77
C TRP A 62 4.36 8.23 -16.01
N LEU A 63 4.80 9.03 -15.02
CA LEU A 63 6.00 9.85 -15.11
C LEU A 63 7.25 9.03 -15.46
N TYR A 64 7.36 7.84 -14.90
CA TYR A 64 8.49 6.92 -15.09
C TYR A 64 8.21 5.80 -16.10
N SER A 65 7.15 5.89 -16.90
CA SER A 65 6.90 4.95 -18.00
C SER A 65 8.03 4.99 -19.03
N GLU A 66 8.22 3.91 -19.77
CA GLU A 66 9.26 3.82 -20.81
C GLU A 66 9.21 4.99 -21.79
N GLU A 67 7.99 5.41 -22.19
CA GLU A 67 7.78 6.55 -23.10
C GLU A 67 8.25 7.88 -22.48
N ASN A 68 8.06 8.08 -21.19
CA ASN A 68 8.39 9.35 -20.54
C ASN A 68 9.86 9.41 -20.10
N ARG A 69 10.46 8.28 -19.76
CA ARG A 69 11.89 8.21 -19.37
C ARG A 69 12.86 8.62 -20.50
N VAL A 70 12.44 8.55 -21.75
CA VAL A 70 13.27 8.98 -22.90
C VAL A 70 13.08 10.45 -23.25
N LYS A 71 12.14 11.15 -22.63
CA LYS A 71 11.93 12.58 -22.84
C LYS A 71 12.98 13.40 -22.08
N PRO A 72 13.51 14.48 -22.67
CA PRO A 72 14.53 15.31 -22.03
C PRO A 72 14.01 16.05 -20.79
N TYR A 73 12.70 16.28 -20.73
CA TYR A 73 12.00 16.86 -19.58
C TYR A 73 10.52 16.58 -19.66
N ILE A 74 9.87 16.60 -18.49
CA ILE A 74 8.42 16.56 -18.34
C ILE A 74 8.00 17.88 -17.66
N THR A 75 7.02 18.57 -18.20
CA THR A 75 6.52 19.82 -17.61
C THR A 75 5.62 19.56 -16.42
N PHE A 76 5.55 20.50 -15.48
CA PHE A 76 4.59 20.42 -14.38
C PHE A 76 3.15 20.42 -14.87
N ASP A 77 2.86 21.17 -15.93
CA ASP A 77 1.54 21.19 -16.57
C ASP A 77 1.17 19.80 -17.13
N GLY A 78 2.14 19.07 -17.66
CA GLY A 78 1.95 17.69 -18.11
C GLY A 78 1.54 16.75 -16.99
N LEU A 79 2.23 16.83 -15.82
CA LEU A 79 1.82 16.08 -14.62
C LEU A 79 0.41 16.46 -14.17
N CYS A 80 0.12 17.76 -14.14
CA CYS A 80 -1.20 18.27 -13.75
C CYS A 80 -2.29 17.76 -14.70
N GLN A 81 -2.05 17.81 -16.00
CA GLN A 81 -3.02 17.35 -17.00
C GLN A 81 -3.29 15.84 -16.87
N THR A 82 -2.25 15.04 -16.65
CA THR A 82 -2.40 13.60 -16.40
C THR A 82 -3.25 13.34 -15.15
N PHE A 83 -2.99 14.07 -14.06
CA PHE A 83 -3.77 13.97 -12.82
C PHE A 83 -5.24 14.37 -13.06
N ASP A 84 -5.49 15.44 -13.79
CA ASP A 84 -6.84 15.93 -14.10
C ASP A 84 -7.62 14.88 -14.90
N ASN A 85 -7.00 14.31 -15.92
CA ASN A 85 -7.61 13.28 -16.74
C ASN A 85 -7.97 12.03 -15.88
N LEU A 86 -7.01 11.53 -15.09
CA LEU A 86 -7.23 10.38 -14.21
C LEU A 86 -8.28 10.66 -13.13
N TRP A 87 -8.31 11.88 -12.58
CA TRP A 87 -9.32 12.28 -11.60
C TRP A 87 -10.72 12.21 -12.19
N VAL A 88 -10.93 12.77 -13.39
CA VAL A 88 -12.24 12.78 -14.06
C VAL A 88 -12.64 11.38 -14.53
N GLU A 89 -11.72 10.64 -15.14
CA GLU A 89 -11.97 9.31 -15.68
C GLU A 89 -12.42 8.32 -14.62
N HIS A 90 -11.79 8.37 -13.44
CA HIS A 90 -12.04 7.40 -12.37
C HIS A 90 -13.03 7.89 -11.31
N TRP A 91 -13.54 9.13 -11.42
CA TRP A 91 -14.52 9.63 -10.47
C TRP A 91 -15.82 8.83 -10.50
N HIS A 92 -16.29 8.42 -9.31
CA HIS A 92 -17.53 7.68 -9.19
C HIS A 92 -18.30 8.04 -7.90
N LYS A 93 -19.61 7.80 -7.91
CA LYS A 93 -20.56 8.17 -6.84
C LYS A 93 -20.35 7.42 -5.51
N GLU A 94 -19.56 6.34 -5.50
CA GLU A 94 -19.28 5.56 -4.28
C GLU A 94 -18.06 6.09 -3.51
N ILE A 95 -17.44 7.18 -3.95
CA ILE A 95 -16.40 7.89 -3.21
C ILE A 95 -17.06 8.62 -2.04
N HIS A 96 -16.52 8.44 -0.82
CA HIS A 96 -17.05 9.09 0.36
C HIS A 96 -16.03 10.01 1.04
N ILE A 97 -16.52 11.09 1.63
CA ILE A 97 -15.73 12.07 2.36
C ILE A 97 -16.12 12.01 3.85
N ALA A 98 -15.23 11.45 4.68
CA ALA A 98 -15.50 11.29 6.12
C ALA A 98 -15.51 12.64 6.87
N ASP A 99 -14.66 13.60 6.48
CA ASP A 99 -14.64 14.95 7.06
C ASP A 99 -15.61 15.87 6.32
N THR A 100 -16.83 16.00 6.83
CA THR A 100 -17.91 16.80 6.21
C THR A 100 -17.62 18.30 6.10
N ARG A 101 -16.51 18.80 6.66
CA ARG A 101 -16.05 20.19 6.48
C ARG A 101 -15.25 20.39 5.19
N LYS A 102 -15.01 19.34 4.44
CA LYS A 102 -14.21 19.30 3.22
C LYS A 102 -15.05 18.78 2.06
N ASN A 103 -14.65 19.15 0.87
CA ASN A 103 -15.25 18.69 -0.39
C ASN A 103 -14.19 18.04 -1.29
N SER A 104 -14.60 17.57 -2.45
CA SER A 104 -13.74 16.98 -3.47
C SER A 104 -12.59 17.91 -3.89
N ASP A 105 -12.87 19.22 -4.06
CA ASP A 105 -11.89 20.23 -4.51
C ASP A 105 -10.74 20.38 -3.52
N PHE A 106 -11.03 20.23 -2.22
CA PHE A 106 -9.99 20.23 -1.19
C PHE A 106 -9.00 19.07 -1.39
N TYR A 107 -9.50 17.85 -1.67
CA TYR A 107 -8.64 16.69 -1.88
C TYR A 107 -7.94 16.71 -3.25
N TYR A 108 -8.63 17.20 -4.28
CA TYR A 108 -8.02 17.47 -5.57
C TYR A 108 -6.82 18.41 -5.45
N SER A 109 -6.96 19.51 -4.71
CA SER A 109 -5.87 20.46 -4.44
C SER A 109 -4.72 19.82 -3.65
N ILE A 110 -5.01 18.86 -2.75
CA ILE A 110 -3.96 18.09 -2.06
C ILE A 110 -3.20 17.20 -3.04
N GLY A 111 -3.90 16.52 -3.96
CA GLY A 111 -3.25 15.72 -5.00
C GLY A 111 -2.29 16.56 -5.84
N LYS A 112 -2.74 17.73 -6.32
CA LYS A 112 -1.88 18.68 -7.04
C LYS A 112 -0.67 19.14 -6.21
N ARG A 113 -0.85 19.37 -4.90
CA ARG A 113 0.24 19.71 -3.97
C ARG A 113 1.26 18.56 -3.86
N CYS A 114 0.80 17.32 -3.77
CA CYS A 114 1.69 16.16 -3.74
C CYS A 114 2.59 16.14 -4.97
N LEU A 115 2.02 16.32 -6.15
CA LEU A 115 2.76 16.37 -7.42
C LEU A 115 3.68 17.59 -7.51
N SER A 116 3.25 18.76 -7.06
CA SER A 116 4.07 19.97 -7.02
C SER A 116 5.31 19.78 -6.14
N ASN A 117 5.15 19.21 -4.95
CA ASN A 117 6.26 18.94 -4.05
C ASN A 117 7.25 17.94 -4.66
N TYR A 118 6.75 16.91 -5.33
CA TYR A 118 7.58 15.92 -6.01
C TYR A 118 8.33 16.55 -7.20
N TYR A 119 7.61 17.30 -8.03
CA TYR A 119 8.19 18.01 -9.17
C TYR A 119 9.27 19.01 -8.76
N SER A 120 9.05 19.76 -7.68
CA SER A 120 10.02 20.76 -7.18
C SER A 120 11.35 20.12 -6.73
N ARG A 121 11.33 18.81 -6.41
CA ARG A 121 12.53 18.09 -5.98
C ARG A 121 13.23 17.38 -7.13
N TYR A 122 12.49 16.79 -8.05
CA TYR A 122 13.03 15.87 -9.06
C TYR A 122 12.89 16.36 -10.50
N GLY A 123 11.99 17.31 -10.75
CA GLY A 123 11.77 17.87 -12.07
C GLY A 123 12.78 18.94 -12.47
N PRO A 124 12.78 19.34 -13.74
CA PRO A 124 11.94 18.81 -14.83
C PRO A 124 12.50 17.57 -15.53
N THR A 125 13.75 17.18 -15.26
CA THR A 125 14.49 16.15 -16.02
C THR A 125 14.21 14.73 -15.59
N PHE A 126 13.89 14.52 -14.29
CA PHE A 126 13.62 13.21 -13.71
C PHE A 126 14.64 12.15 -14.12
N ASP A 127 15.93 12.45 -13.90
CA ASP A 127 17.11 11.70 -14.36
C ASP A 127 17.49 10.52 -13.47
N GLN A 128 16.57 10.07 -12.58
CA GLN A 128 16.75 8.88 -11.75
C GLN A 128 16.91 7.63 -12.62
N ARG A 129 17.80 6.72 -12.21
CA ARG A 129 17.98 5.43 -12.86
C ARG A 129 16.92 4.43 -12.37
N VAL A 130 15.69 4.66 -12.84
CA VAL A 130 14.54 3.80 -12.51
C VAL A 130 14.67 2.47 -13.24
N GLU A 131 14.70 1.39 -12.47
CA GLU A 131 14.61 0.04 -13.01
C GLU A 131 13.17 -0.24 -13.45
N ASP A 132 12.20 -0.10 -12.52
CA ASP A 132 10.79 -0.30 -12.83
C ASP A 132 9.87 0.39 -11.81
N THR A 133 8.57 0.47 -12.14
CA THR A 133 7.50 0.99 -11.28
C THR A 133 6.42 -0.07 -11.06
N GLU A 134 5.67 0.03 -9.95
CA GLU A 134 4.64 -0.95 -9.56
C GLU A 134 5.16 -2.41 -9.60
N VAL A 135 6.40 -2.60 -9.11
CA VAL A 135 7.13 -3.87 -9.22
C VAL A 135 6.49 -4.93 -8.35
N ASP A 136 5.87 -5.93 -8.99
CA ASP A 136 5.16 -7.02 -8.30
C ASP A 136 6.10 -8.19 -8.00
N LEU A 137 6.51 -8.34 -6.75
CA LEU A 137 7.47 -9.35 -6.31
C LEU A 137 6.82 -10.40 -5.42
N LYS A 138 7.14 -11.67 -5.70
CA LYS A 138 6.77 -12.82 -4.87
C LYS A 138 8.02 -13.39 -4.23
N PHE A 139 7.94 -13.71 -2.94
CA PHE A 139 9.07 -14.18 -2.15
C PHE A 139 8.59 -14.94 -0.93
N THR A 140 9.53 -15.52 -0.15
CA THR A 140 9.23 -16.32 1.03
C THR A 140 9.89 -15.75 2.28
N ILE A 141 9.21 -15.85 3.43
CA ILE A 141 9.78 -15.53 4.73
C ILE A 141 9.42 -16.68 5.69
N GLY A 142 10.41 -17.48 6.09
CA GLY A 142 10.15 -18.74 6.77
C GLY A 142 9.33 -19.68 5.89
N GLU A 143 8.21 -20.18 6.40
CA GLU A 143 7.30 -21.08 5.67
C GLU A 143 6.14 -20.34 4.95
N HIS A 144 6.17 -19.02 4.96
CA HIS A 144 5.07 -18.20 4.42
C HIS A 144 5.44 -17.59 3.08
N ASN A 145 4.48 -17.58 2.14
CA ASN A 145 4.59 -16.85 0.89
C ASN A 145 4.14 -15.41 1.08
N PHE A 146 4.87 -14.50 0.47
CA PHE A 146 4.58 -13.07 0.47
C PHE A 146 4.54 -12.51 -0.94
N ARG A 147 3.82 -11.41 -1.08
CA ARG A 147 3.79 -10.56 -2.27
C ARG A 147 3.91 -9.10 -1.84
N GLY A 148 4.76 -8.36 -2.51
CA GLY A 148 4.89 -6.91 -2.36
C GLY A 148 4.81 -6.23 -3.71
N ILE A 149 4.19 -5.07 -3.75
CA ILE A 149 4.23 -4.18 -4.91
C ILE A 149 5.02 -2.96 -4.46
N ILE A 150 6.10 -2.66 -5.16
CA ILE A 150 7.00 -1.54 -4.88
C ILE A 150 6.63 -0.41 -5.84
N ASP A 151 6.30 0.78 -5.33
CA ASP A 151 5.84 1.90 -6.16
C ASP A 151 6.90 2.29 -7.21
N ARG A 152 8.18 2.34 -6.80
CA ARG A 152 9.31 2.54 -7.72
C ARG A 152 10.58 1.88 -7.18
N LEU A 153 11.33 1.23 -8.05
CA LEU A 153 12.63 0.63 -7.79
C LEU A 153 13.68 1.27 -8.67
N ASP A 154 14.74 1.81 -8.08
CA ASP A 154 15.86 2.40 -8.79
C ASP A 154 17.12 1.53 -8.63
N GLN A 155 17.96 1.51 -9.68
CA GLN A 155 19.30 0.93 -9.63
C GLN A 155 20.35 1.98 -10.06
N PRO A 156 20.78 2.88 -9.14
CA PRO A 156 21.74 3.95 -9.48
C PRO A 156 23.08 3.40 -9.94
N GLU A 157 23.51 2.26 -9.39
CA GLU A 157 24.74 1.54 -9.71
C GLU A 157 24.49 0.03 -9.61
N PRO A 158 25.26 -0.82 -10.30
CA PRO A 158 25.18 -2.27 -10.13
C PRO A 158 25.30 -2.66 -8.65
N GLY A 159 24.38 -3.49 -8.17
CA GLY A 159 24.32 -3.95 -6.78
C GLY A 159 23.74 -2.94 -5.79
N LYS A 160 23.51 -1.70 -6.15
CA LYS A 160 22.87 -0.70 -5.29
C LYS A 160 21.42 -0.48 -5.72
N TRP A 161 20.51 -0.62 -4.76
CA TRP A 161 19.08 -0.52 -4.99
C TRP A 161 18.45 0.54 -4.09
N ILE A 162 17.46 1.24 -4.62
CA ILE A 162 16.64 2.18 -3.85
C ILE A 162 15.17 1.82 -4.04
N VAL A 163 14.53 1.46 -2.95
CA VAL A 163 13.08 1.22 -2.92
C VAL A 163 12.39 2.53 -2.54
N HIS A 164 11.46 2.96 -3.36
CA HIS A 164 10.64 4.14 -3.10
C HIS A 164 9.20 3.75 -2.83
N ASP A 165 8.61 4.35 -1.80
CA ASP A 165 7.20 4.20 -1.44
C ASP A 165 6.59 5.59 -1.25
N TYR A 166 5.51 5.86 -1.96
CA TYR A 166 4.84 7.16 -1.98
C TYR A 166 3.73 7.24 -0.94
N LYS A 167 3.72 8.28 -0.13
CA LYS A 167 2.72 8.53 0.91
C LYS A 167 2.07 9.88 0.73
N THR A 168 0.75 9.90 0.53
CA THR A 168 -0.06 11.12 0.45
C THR A 168 -0.57 11.58 1.82
N SER A 169 -0.19 10.88 2.89
CA SER A 169 -0.58 11.19 4.26
C SER A 169 0.07 12.48 4.77
N LYS A 170 -0.63 13.18 5.69
CA LYS A 170 -0.13 14.42 6.31
C LYS A 170 0.96 14.21 7.36
N ARG A 171 1.02 13.00 7.96
CA ARG A 171 1.90 12.73 9.09
C ARG A 171 3.10 11.91 8.62
N PRO A 172 4.30 12.51 8.55
CA PRO A 172 5.51 11.76 8.26
C PRO A 172 5.84 10.85 9.44
N LYS A 173 6.51 9.75 9.14
CA LYS A 173 7.14 8.93 10.17
C LYS A 173 8.53 9.51 10.48
N THR A 174 8.96 9.34 11.72
CA THR A 174 10.35 9.60 12.09
C THR A 174 11.23 8.48 11.54
N GLU A 175 12.53 8.73 11.42
CA GLU A 175 13.52 7.71 11.03
C GLU A 175 13.41 6.45 11.90
N ARG A 176 13.31 6.60 13.24
CA ARG A 176 13.10 5.48 14.17
C ARG A 176 11.82 4.70 13.87
N GLN A 177 10.76 5.35 13.43
CA GLN A 177 9.52 4.66 13.03
C GLN A 177 9.70 3.94 11.70
N ALA A 178 10.42 4.54 10.75
CA ALA A 178 10.75 3.93 9.47
C ALA A 178 11.64 2.70 9.64
N MET A 179 12.70 2.78 10.46
CA MET A 179 13.58 1.66 10.80
C MET A 179 12.84 0.45 11.41
N ASN A 180 11.69 0.67 12.04
CA ASN A 180 10.87 -0.39 12.64
C ASN A 180 9.67 -0.79 11.79
N ASP A 181 9.57 -0.26 10.57
CA ASP A 181 8.43 -0.52 9.71
C ASP A 181 8.54 -1.84 8.97
N ILE A 182 7.50 -2.66 9.10
CA ILE A 182 7.48 -3.98 8.46
C ILE A 182 7.21 -3.93 6.95
N GLN A 183 6.66 -2.82 6.42
CA GLN A 183 6.45 -2.64 4.98
C GLN A 183 7.79 -2.48 4.27
N LEU A 184 8.65 -1.59 4.77
CA LEU A 184 9.97 -1.38 4.18
C LEU A 184 10.84 -2.64 4.28
N ALA A 185 10.80 -3.33 5.44
CA ALA A 185 11.51 -4.60 5.60
C ALA A 185 11.00 -5.67 4.61
N LEU A 186 9.70 -5.73 4.37
CA LEU A 186 9.10 -6.64 3.41
C LEU A 186 9.61 -6.36 1.98
N TYR A 187 9.70 -5.09 1.59
CA TYR A 187 10.24 -4.70 0.29
C TYR A 187 11.73 -5.02 0.16
N GLN A 188 12.52 -4.77 1.20
CA GLN A 188 13.94 -5.14 1.19
C GLN A 188 14.12 -6.64 0.96
N ILE A 189 13.41 -7.48 1.72
CA ILE A 189 13.47 -8.94 1.57
C ILE A 189 13.03 -9.38 0.17
N ALA A 190 12.01 -8.71 -0.40
CA ALA A 190 11.55 -8.97 -1.75
C ALA A 190 12.65 -8.72 -2.79
N VAL A 191 13.32 -7.57 -2.70
CA VAL A 191 14.43 -7.21 -3.61
C VAL A 191 15.59 -8.19 -3.45
N GLU A 192 16.02 -8.48 -2.20
CA GLU A 192 17.11 -9.44 -1.93
C GLU A 192 16.86 -10.84 -2.52
N GLN A 193 15.60 -11.27 -2.63
CA GLN A 193 15.27 -12.60 -3.17
C GLN A 193 15.02 -12.63 -4.67
N ASN A 194 14.68 -11.52 -5.29
CA ASN A 194 14.29 -11.48 -6.70
C ASN A 194 15.38 -10.92 -7.62
N PHE A 195 16.36 -10.18 -7.08
CA PHE A 195 17.43 -9.58 -7.89
C PHE A 195 18.78 -10.20 -7.55
N GLY A 196 19.61 -10.40 -8.58
CA GLY A 196 20.81 -11.24 -8.49
C GLY A 196 21.94 -10.64 -7.64
N GLN A 197 22.27 -9.37 -7.84
CA GLN A 197 23.30 -8.67 -7.07
C GLN A 197 22.67 -7.60 -6.21
N VAL A 198 22.81 -7.73 -4.90
CA VAL A 198 22.28 -6.80 -3.91
C VAL A 198 23.34 -6.55 -2.85
N ASP A 199 24.12 -5.50 -3.06
CA ASP A 199 25.19 -5.11 -2.14
C ASP A 199 24.67 -4.11 -1.09
N GLU A 200 23.78 -3.19 -1.52
CA GLU A 200 23.17 -2.18 -0.67
C GLU A 200 21.73 -1.92 -1.09
N ILE A 201 20.83 -1.80 -0.12
CA ILE A 201 19.44 -1.37 -0.35
C ILE A 201 19.14 -0.21 0.59
N SER A 202 18.74 0.93 0.03
CA SER A 202 18.11 2.00 0.76
C SER A 202 16.59 2.02 0.53
N LEU A 203 15.86 2.44 1.55
CA LEU A 203 14.40 2.39 1.58
C LEU A 203 13.89 3.80 1.87
N THR A 204 13.22 4.42 0.91
CA THR A 204 12.82 5.81 0.97
C THR A 204 11.31 5.94 0.96
N TRP A 205 10.76 6.57 2.01
CA TRP A 205 9.41 7.08 1.99
C TRP A 205 9.36 8.52 1.54
N HIS A 206 8.53 8.78 0.54
CA HIS A 206 8.20 10.12 0.08
C HIS A 206 6.88 10.58 0.70
N PHE A 207 6.92 11.47 1.65
CA PHE A 207 5.71 12.10 2.20
C PHE A 207 5.31 13.27 1.31
N LEU A 208 4.69 12.95 0.17
CA LEU A 208 4.42 13.86 -0.95
C LEU A 208 3.66 15.12 -0.53
N ARG A 209 2.67 14.97 0.37
CA ARG A 209 1.83 16.10 0.81
C ARG A 209 2.59 17.22 1.51
N ILE A 210 3.70 16.91 2.13
CA ILE A 210 4.54 17.86 2.88
C ILE A 210 5.92 18.06 2.26
N GLY A 211 6.23 17.35 1.16
CA GLY A 211 7.49 17.47 0.44
C GLY A 211 8.70 16.97 1.23
N SER A 212 8.54 16.00 2.13
CA SER A 212 9.64 15.43 2.91
C SER A 212 9.89 13.97 2.60
N GLU A 213 11.08 13.50 2.88
CA GLU A 213 11.52 12.12 2.71
C GLU A 213 12.15 11.59 3.97
N VAL A 214 12.05 10.27 4.13
CA VAL A 214 12.76 9.53 5.17
C VAL A 214 13.37 8.31 4.51
N THR A 215 14.70 8.24 4.55
CA THR A 215 15.47 7.11 4.02
C THR A 215 16.08 6.32 5.17
N VAL A 216 16.00 5.00 5.09
CA VAL A 216 16.61 4.09 6.05
C VAL A 216 17.35 2.97 5.33
N LEU A 217 18.38 2.45 6.00
CA LEU A 217 19.12 1.24 5.64
C LEU A 217 19.07 0.31 6.84
N HIS A 218 18.61 -0.93 6.64
CA HIS A 218 18.61 -1.91 7.71
C HIS A 218 19.93 -2.67 7.74
N THR A 219 20.49 -2.81 8.92
CA THR A 219 21.52 -3.81 9.19
C THR A 219 20.90 -5.21 9.13
N ARG A 220 21.74 -6.24 8.98
CA ARG A 220 21.27 -7.66 8.99
C ARG A 220 20.49 -7.99 10.25
N ASP A 221 20.95 -7.51 11.41
CA ASP A 221 20.30 -7.79 12.70
C ASP A 221 18.91 -7.10 12.81
N GLU A 222 18.80 -5.88 12.29
CA GLU A 222 17.51 -5.16 12.26
C GLU A 222 16.54 -5.85 11.31
N LEU A 223 16.99 -6.21 10.12
CA LEU A 223 16.17 -6.92 9.15
C LEU A 223 15.70 -8.27 9.69
N GLU A 224 16.56 -9.00 10.39
CA GLU A 224 16.20 -10.29 11.01
C GLU A 224 15.13 -10.11 12.12
N LYS A 225 15.21 -9.05 12.91
CA LYS A 225 14.15 -8.72 13.89
C LYS A 225 12.82 -8.42 13.20
N LEU A 226 12.85 -7.72 12.08
CA LEU A 226 11.66 -7.39 11.29
C LEU A 226 11.09 -8.64 10.58
N ARG A 227 11.96 -9.52 10.07
CA ARG A 227 11.60 -10.83 9.51
C ARG A 227 10.81 -11.67 10.52
N LYS A 228 11.27 -11.75 11.76
CA LYS A 228 10.54 -12.44 12.85
C LYS A 228 9.19 -11.82 13.15
N LYS A 229 9.06 -10.49 13.06
CA LYS A 229 7.75 -9.81 13.22
C LYS A 229 6.79 -10.15 12.08
N LEU A 230 7.29 -10.25 10.84
CA LEU A 230 6.50 -10.63 9.66
C LEU A 230 5.98 -12.07 9.81
N ILE A 231 6.86 -13.02 10.14
CA ILE A 231 6.49 -14.42 10.42
C ILE A 231 5.41 -14.47 11.50
N LYS A 232 5.65 -13.85 12.66
CA LYS A 232 4.67 -13.82 13.76
C LYS A 232 3.32 -13.22 13.35
N SER A 233 3.32 -12.28 12.41
CA SER A 233 2.06 -11.68 11.93
C SER A 233 1.31 -12.64 11.00
N ALA A 234 2.01 -13.35 10.14
CA ALA A 234 1.43 -14.41 9.29
C ALA A 234 0.91 -15.59 10.11
N ASP A 235 1.68 -16.05 11.11
CA ASP A 235 1.27 -17.11 12.04
C ASP A 235 -0.03 -16.77 12.77
N LYS A 236 -0.18 -15.52 13.22
CA LYS A 236 -1.42 -15.08 13.89
C LYS A 236 -2.63 -15.20 12.98
N ILE A 237 -2.49 -14.86 11.69
CA ILE A 237 -3.57 -15.01 10.73
C ILE A 237 -3.87 -16.50 10.51
N ASN A 238 -2.84 -17.31 10.28
CA ASN A 238 -3.00 -18.75 10.07
C ASN A 238 -3.65 -19.44 11.29
N ASN A 239 -3.29 -19.06 12.50
CA ASN A 239 -3.92 -19.58 13.71
C ASN A 239 -5.41 -19.22 13.83
N CYS A 240 -5.83 -18.10 13.23
CA CYS A 240 -7.24 -17.73 13.17
C CYS A 240 -8.00 -18.52 12.09
N LEU A 241 -7.34 -18.94 10.99
CA LEU A 241 -7.98 -19.66 9.89
C LEU A 241 -8.55 -21.03 10.31
N GLY A 242 -7.98 -21.65 11.34
CA GLY A 242 -8.48 -22.91 11.90
C GLY A 242 -9.81 -22.77 12.66
N ASN A 243 -10.21 -21.55 13.01
CA ASN A 243 -11.47 -21.28 13.70
C ASN A 243 -11.95 -19.85 13.36
N GLU A 244 -12.98 -19.75 12.53
CA GLU A 244 -13.52 -18.45 12.05
C GLU A 244 -14.03 -17.53 13.17
N ILE A 245 -14.37 -18.08 14.34
CA ILE A 245 -14.79 -17.31 15.53
C ILE A 245 -13.67 -16.37 16.02
N ASN A 246 -12.41 -16.62 15.64
CA ASN A 246 -11.27 -15.82 16.05
C ASN A 246 -11.12 -14.48 15.30
N PHE A 247 -11.89 -14.25 14.22
CA PHE A 247 -11.87 -12.99 13.47
C PHE A 247 -12.83 -11.96 14.08
N LEU A 248 -12.63 -11.64 15.35
CA LEU A 248 -13.50 -10.70 16.08
C LEU A 248 -13.29 -9.26 15.59
N PRO A 249 -14.35 -8.42 15.62
CA PRO A 249 -14.24 -7.01 15.35
C PRO A 249 -13.37 -6.32 16.41
N LYS A 250 -12.52 -5.40 15.95
CA LYS A 250 -11.72 -4.54 16.81
C LYS A 250 -12.13 -3.10 16.61
N GLU A 251 -13.02 -2.63 17.47
CA GLU A 251 -13.53 -1.26 17.39
C GLU A 251 -12.45 -0.23 17.74
N SER A 252 -12.39 0.82 16.92
CA SER A 252 -11.44 1.92 17.06
C SER A 252 -11.94 3.15 16.31
N ILE A 253 -11.18 4.25 16.39
CA ILE A 253 -11.46 5.45 15.58
C ILE A 253 -11.50 5.12 14.08
N LEU A 254 -10.80 4.09 13.60
CA LEU A 254 -10.80 3.67 12.19
C LEU A 254 -12.17 3.19 11.71
N CYS A 255 -13.09 2.84 12.60
CA CYS A 255 -14.45 2.47 12.22
C CYS A 255 -15.18 3.61 11.48
N HIS A 256 -14.84 4.87 11.75
CA HIS A 256 -15.44 6.02 11.05
C HIS A 256 -15.09 6.06 9.55
N TRP A 257 -14.01 5.41 9.13
CA TRP A 257 -13.59 5.29 7.72
C TRP A 257 -13.83 3.90 7.15
N CYS A 258 -14.50 3.01 7.92
CA CYS A 258 -14.71 1.63 7.50
C CYS A 258 -15.92 1.54 6.55
N TYR A 259 -15.66 1.18 5.30
CA TYR A 259 -16.69 0.97 4.28
C TYR A 259 -17.43 -0.38 4.40
N LEU A 260 -17.04 -1.22 5.36
CA LEU A 260 -17.65 -2.53 5.65
C LEU A 260 -18.62 -2.46 6.84
N TRP A 261 -19.23 -1.32 7.07
CA TRP A 261 -20.12 -1.10 8.21
C TRP A 261 -21.28 -2.08 8.25
N GLU A 262 -21.89 -2.36 7.09
CA GLU A 262 -23.07 -3.19 6.94
C GLU A 262 -22.77 -4.68 7.18
N GLU A 263 -21.56 -5.13 6.86
CA GLU A 263 -21.07 -6.50 7.06
C GLU A 263 -20.48 -6.72 8.47
N CYS A 264 -20.30 -5.66 9.23
CA CYS A 264 -19.63 -5.72 10.53
C CYS A 264 -20.59 -6.18 11.64
N THR A 265 -20.26 -7.29 12.30
CA THR A 265 -21.08 -7.84 13.39
C THR A 265 -21.18 -6.94 14.63
N ALA A 266 -20.24 -5.99 14.80
CA ALA A 266 -20.25 -5.02 15.89
C ALA A 266 -21.02 -3.73 15.59
N LYS A 267 -21.56 -3.57 14.38
CA LYS A 267 -22.24 -2.34 13.96
C LYS A 267 -23.73 -2.58 13.75
N VAL A 268 -24.51 -1.60 14.21
CA VAL A 268 -25.97 -1.60 14.11
C VAL A 268 -26.41 -0.24 13.54
N GLY A 269 -27.42 -0.27 12.68
CA GLY A 269 -27.93 0.94 12.02
C GLY A 269 -27.13 1.39 10.81
N PRO A 270 -27.52 2.51 10.17
CA PRO A 270 -26.88 3.01 8.97
C PRO A 270 -25.45 3.50 9.22
N ASN A 271 -24.61 3.36 8.20
CA ASN A 271 -23.24 3.89 8.25
C ASN A 271 -23.29 5.44 8.43
N PRO A 272 -22.65 5.97 9.48
CA PRO A 272 -22.64 7.42 9.73
C PRO A 272 -21.79 8.20 8.74
N VAL A 273 -20.98 7.53 7.93
CA VAL A 273 -20.13 8.17 6.90
C VAL A 273 -21.01 8.56 5.71
N LYS A 274 -21.09 9.86 5.42
CA LYS A 274 -21.83 10.36 4.27
C LYS A 274 -21.05 10.10 2.98
N ARG A 275 -21.77 9.74 1.91
CA ARG A 275 -21.21 9.66 0.56
C ARG A 275 -20.87 11.05 0.05
N ALA A 276 -19.88 11.17 -0.82
CA ALA A 276 -19.65 12.39 -1.58
C ALA A 276 -20.74 12.51 -2.65
N ASP A 277 -21.44 13.63 -2.65
CA ASP A 277 -22.40 14.00 -3.70
C ASP A 277 -21.65 14.45 -4.95
#